data_80609fc32b9f197ef0d1d10e10d0c650
#
_entry.id   80609fc32b9f197ef0d1d10e10d0c650
#
_cell.length_a   1.000
_cell.length_b   1.000
_cell.length_c   1.000
_cell.angle_alpha   90.00
_cell.angle_beta   90.00
_cell.angle_gamma   90.00
#
_symmetry.space_group_name_H-M   'P 1'
#
loop_
_entity.id
_entity.type
_entity.pdbx_description
1 polymer ?
#
loop_
_entity_poly.entity_id
_entity_poly.type
_entity_poly.pdbx_seq_one_letter_code
_entity_poly.pdbx_strand_id
1 'polypeptide(L)' 'MVIINKGGVYMNNNLSMLMGRDRVSALKLSKETGISRTTIHGLYHERTKSPDMQIVMKLCDYFKVTPNEFFGIKEKEEA' A
#
# COMPACT_ATOMS: atom_id res chain seq x y z
N MET A 1 -11.11 12.07 -8.78
CA MET A 1 -11.03 11.72 -10.05
C MET A 1 -10.28 10.46 -10.24
N VAL A 2 -10.64 9.72 -11.11
CA VAL A 2 -10.04 8.51 -11.32
C VAL A 2 -8.95 8.56 -12.27
N ILE A 3 -7.89 7.97 -11.98
CA ILE A 3 -6.82 7.97 -12.84
C ILE A 3 -6.83 6.73 -13.56
N ILE A 4 -6.90 6.82 -14.80
CA ILE A 4 -6.90 5.70 -15.57
C ILE A 4 -5.55 5.34 -15.93
N ASN A 5 -5.14 4.20 -15.58
CA ASN A 5 -3.91 3.80 -15.93
C ASN A 5 -3.94 3.22 -17.20
N LYS A 6 -3.61 3.82 -18.24
CA LYS A 6 -3.68 3.36 -19.48
C LYS A 6 -2.88 2.24 -19.66
N GLY A 7 -3.29 1.20 -19.96
CA GLY A 7 -2.57 0.00 -20.17
C GLY A 7 -2.00 -0.51 -18.92
N GLY A 8 -2.25 0.16 -17.91
CA GLY A 8 -1.63 -0.22 -16.73
C GLY A 8 -2.49 -0.91 -15.86
N VAL A 9 -1.95 -1.77 -15.12
CA VAL A 9 -2.69 -2.48 -14.20
C VAL A 9 -2.02 -2.44 -12.89
N TYR A 10 -1.19 -1.44 -12.65
CA TYR A 10 -0.54 -1.29 -11.36
C TYR A 10 -1.54 -0.73 -10.37
N MET A 11 -1.56 -1.28 -9.18
CA MET A 11 -2.45 -0.82 -8.15
C MET A 11 -1.83 0.34 -7.43
N ASN A 12 -2.57 1.41 -7.28
CA ASN A 12 -2.11 2.53 -6.50
C ASN A 12 -2.30 2.20 -5.03
N ASN A 13 -1.45 2.71 -4.20
CA ASN A 13 -1.61 2.51 -2.77
C ASN A 13 -1.00 3.68 -2.02
N ASN A 14 -1.27 3.73 -0.74
CA ASN A 14 -0.82 4.82 0.09
C ASN A 14 0.34 4.45 1.00
N LEU A 15 1.09 3.42 0.64
CA LEU A 15 2.15 2.96 1.51
C LEU A 15 3.18 4.05 1.79
N SER A 16 3.59 4.79 0.76
CA SER A 16 4.59 5.83 0.98
C SER A 16 4.06 6.91 1.93
N MET A 17 2.78 7.24 1.80
CA MET A 17 2.19 8.23 2.68
C MET A 17 2.14 7.70 4.11
N LEU A 18 1.77 6.44 4.28
CA LEU A 18 1.67 5.85 5.61
C LEU A 18 3.05 5.74 6.25
N MET A 19 4.04 5.37 5.47
CA MET A 19 5.40 5.30 6.00
C MET A 19 5.89 6.68 6.41
N GLY A 20 5.55 7.69 5.64
CA GLY A 20 5.92 9.06 5.98
C GLY A 20 5.17 9.56 7.20
N ARG A 21 3.88 9.25 7.27
CA ARG A 21 3.07 9.69 8.41
C ARG A 21 3.65 9.16 9.72
N ASP A 22 4.01 7.89 9.73
CA ASP A 22 4.49 7.25 10.95
C ASP A 22 6.01 7.23 11.04
N ARG A 23 6.68 7.81 10.07
CA ARG A 23 8.14 7.89 10.05
C ARG A 23 8.80 6.52 10.16
N VAL A 24 8.33 5.60 9.34
CA VAL A 24 8.82 4.24 9.34
C VAL A 24 9.62 4.01 8.08
N SER A 25 10.85 3.55 8.24
CA SER A 25 11.69 3.24 7.09
C SER A 25 11.35 1.87 6.56
N ALA A 26 11.78 1.60 5.34
CA ALA A 26 11.54 0.28 4.75
C ALA A 26 12.25 -0.80 5.57
N LEU A 27 13.41 -0.50 6.10
CA LEU A 27 14.14 -1.47 6.91
C LEU A 27 13.36 -1.80 8.18
N LYS A 28 12.86 -0.78 8.86
CA LYS A 28 12.12 -1.00 10.09
C LYS A 28 10.83 -1.75 9.78
N LEU A 29 10.14 -1.35 8.73
CA LEU A 29 8.90 -2.01 8.35
C LEU A 29 9.14 -3.47 8.03
N SER A 30 10.21 -3.76 7.30
CA SER A 30 10.56 -5.12 6.96
C SER A 30 10.83 -5.94 8.22
N LYS A 31 11.56 -5.39 9.15
CA LYS A 31 11.87 -6.12 10.37
C LYS A 31 10.66 -6.38 11.22
N GLU A 32 9.75 -5.44 11.27
CA GLU A 32 8.60 -5.57 12.16
C GLU A 32 7.47 -6.38 11.57
N THR A 33 7.36 -6.42 10.25
CA THR A 33 6.28 -7.17 9.63
C THR A 33 6.73 -8.51 9.07
N GLY A 34 8.03 -8.67 8.89
CA GLY A 34 8.52 -9.88 8.25
C GLY A 34 8.41 -9.86 6.73
N ILE A 35 8.01 -8.73 6.16
CA ILE A 35 7.90 -8.61 4.72
C ILE A 35 9.24 -8.19 4.16
N SER A 36 9.65 -8.78 3.06
CA SER A 36 10.96 -8.45 2.50
C SER A 36 11.01 -7.01 2.03
N ARG A 37 12.19 -6.43 2.07
CA ARG A 37 12.34 -5.06 1.62
C ARG A 37 12.05 -4.91 0.14
N THR A 38 12.35 -5.92 -0.64
CA THR A 38 12.06 -5.89 -2.06
C THR A 38 10.56 -5.74 -2.30
N THR A 39 9.76 -6.48 -1.54
CA THR A 39 8.31 -6.39 -1.66
C THR A 39 7.83 -5.00 -1.22
N ILE A 40 8.39 -4.49 -0.13
CA ILE A 40 8.00 -3.17 0.37
C ILE A 40 8.35 -2.10 -0.67
N HIS A 41 9.53 -2.19 -1.27
CA HIS A 41 9.91 -1.22 -2.29
C HIS A 41 9.02 -1.31 -3.53
N GLY A 42 8.62 -2.51 -3.90
CA GLY A 42 7.70 -2.66 -5.03
C GLY A 42 6.38 -1.97 -4.76
N LEU A 43 5.84 -2.12 -3.55
CA LEU A 43 4.60 -1.47 -3.20
C LEU A 43 4.78 0.04 -3.03
N TYR A 44 5.89 0.45 -2.45
CA TYR A 44 6.16 1.87 -2.24
C TYR A 44 6.20 2.61 -3.57
N HIS A 45 6.76 1.99 -4.59
CA HIS A 45 6.86 2.61 -5.90
C HIS A 45 5.70 2.22 -6.81
N GLU A 46 4.73 1.54 -6.24
CA GLU A 46 3.52 1.18 -6.98
C GLU A 46 3.82 0.35 -8.22
N ARG A 47 4.79 -0.53 -8.12
CA ARG A 47 5.14 -1.38 -9.23
C ARG A 47 4.45 -2.72 -9.19
N THR A 48 3.78 -3.01 -8.09
CA THR A 48 3.13 -4.29 -7.91
C THR A 48 1.78 -4.27 -8.57
N LYS A 49 1.53 -5.18 -9.48
CA LYS A 49 0.28 -5.22 -10.18
C LYS A 49 -0.78 -5.93 -9.36
N SER A 50 -0.37 -6.94 -8.64
CA SER A 50 -1.32 -7.77 -7.94
C SER A 50 -0.74 -8.10 -6.58
N PRO A 51 -0.88 -7.23 -5.62
CA PRO A 51 -0.26 -7.46 -4.34
C PRO A 51 -0.88 -8.65 -3.63
N ASP A 52 -0.04 -9.34 -2.87
CA ASP A 52 -0.48 -10.47 -2.09
C ASP A 52 -1.35 -9.95 -0.96
N MET A 53 -2.53 -10.49 -0.82
CA MET A 53 -3.45 -10.02 0.20
C MET A 53 -2.93 -10.24 1.62
N GLN A 54 -2.16 -11.29 1.84
CA GLN A 54 -1.60 -11.48 3.16
C GLN A 54 -0.65 -10.35 3.51
N ILE A 55 0.12 -9.90 2.55
CA ILE A 55 1.04 -8.80 2.76
C ILE A 55 0.26 -7.51 2.98
N VAL A 56 -0.78 -7.28 2.19
CA VAL A 56 -1.60 -6.10 2.34
C VAL A 56 -2.23 -6.07 3.72
N MET A 57 -2.74 -7.21 4.18
CA MET A 57 -3.37 -7.25 5.50
C MET A 57 -2.37 -7.01 6.61
N LYS A 58 -1.15 -7.50 6.46
CA LYS A 58 -0.14 -7.24 7.47
C LYS A 58 0.19 -5.75 7.53
N LEU A 59 0.28 -5.11 6.38
CA LEU A 59 0.57 -3.69 6.34
C LEU A 59 -0.59 -2.87 6.91
N CYS A 60 -1.81 -3.25 6.57
CA CYS A 60 -2.96 -2.56 7.08
C CYS A 60 -3.02 -2.67 8.60
N ASP A 61 -2.72 -3.84 9.12
CA ASP A 61 -2.73 -4.04 10.54
C ASP A 61 -1.62 -3.23 11.21
N TYR A 62 -0.46 -3.22 10.60
CA TYR A 62 0.66 -2.48 11.15
C TYR A 62 0.35 -0.98 11.23
N PHE A 63 -0.24 -0.43 10.19
CA PHE A 63 -0.53 0.99 10.14
C PHE A 63 -1.92 1.33 10.69
N LYS A 64 -2.67 0.32 11.07
CA LYS A 64 -4.00 0.49 11.62
C LYS A 64 -4.94 1.20 10.68
N VAL A 65 -4.95 0.73 9.46
CA VAL A 65 -5.83 1.27 8.42
C VAL A 65 -6.58 0.11 7.79
N THR A 66 -7.63 0.43 7.06
CA THR A 66 -8.38 -0.59 6.35
C THR A 66 -7.77 -0.79 4.97
N PRO A 67 -8.04 -1.90 4.30
CA PRO A 67 -7.57 -2.07 2.93
C PRO A 67 -8.04 -0.96 2.00
N ASN A 68 -9.25 -0.45 2.20
CA ASN A 68 -9.72 0.66 1.38
C ASN A 68 -8.83 1.88 1.58
N GLU A 69 -8.44 2.15 2.80
CA GLU A 69 -7.56 3.27 3.07
C GLU A 69 -6.17 3.02 2.51
N PHE A 70 -5.73 1.79 2.57
CA PHE A 70 -4.41 1.45 2.05
C PHE A 70 -4.35 1.68 0.54
N PHE A 71 -5.40 1.31 -0.17
CA PHE A 71 -5.42 1.48 -1.61
C PHE A 71 -5.95 2.84 -2.05
N GLY A 72 -6.39 3.65 -1.10
CA GLY A 72 -6.92 4.97 -1.44
C GLY A 72 -8.27 4.92 -2.10
N ILE A 73 -9.03 3.84 -1.89
CA ILE A 73 -10.34 3.74 -2.49
C ILE A 73 -11.32 4.51 -1.65
N LYS A 74 -12.00 5.49 -2.26
CA LYS A 74 -12.95 6.25 -1.52
C LYS A 74 -14.26 5.57 -1.51
N GLU A 75 -14.93 5.72 -0.41
CA GLU A 75 -16.23 5.18 -0.33
C GLU A 75 -17.04 5.95 -1.24
N LYS A 76 -17.86 5.33 -2.01
CA LYS A 76 -18.57 6.02 -2.95
C LYS A 76 -19.57 6.76 -2.43
N GLU A 77 -19.62 7.75 -2.47
CA GLU A 77 -20.54 8.46 -2.01
C GLU A 77 -21.30 8.86 -2.99
N GLU A 78 -21.57 8.54 -3.79
CA GLU A 78 -22.23 8.81 -4.64
C GLU A 78 -23.16 9.01 -4.65
N ALA A 79 -23.29 9.40 -4.72
CA ALA A 79 -23.89 9.55 -4.75
C ALA A 79 -24.50 9.43 -5.09
#